data_4ccaa431f9110ad486e3ce8bea44a5f5
#
_entry.id   4ccaa431f9110ad486e3ce8bea44a5f5
#
_cell.length_a   1.000
_cell.length_b   1.000
_cell.length_c   1.000
_cell.angle_alpha   90.00
_cell.angle_beta   90.00
_cell.angle_gamma   90.00
#
_symmetry.space_group_name_H-M   'P 1'
#
loop_
_entity.id
_entity.type
_entity.pdbx_description
1 polymer ?
#
loop_
_entity_poly.entity_id
_entity_poly.type
_entity_poly.pdbx_seq_one_letter_code
_entity_poly.pdbx_strand_id
1 'polypeptide(L)'
;RGLVGSEMCIRDRTYITIGTMFKAALINDMIIKHPLEGVKVNKPLRAPDDIHFLTIDEQTKFLEVAQRSHNYRQYVLLLETGLRTAEMIGLTWDSIDWKRRRLTISKTLEYRHENGVWRAGPPKTKASYRTIPLTDRAYDVLEACYAEREIRKEAPLLEMVLPYMDRRSGVQKNLVMRDLVFVNWRTGEPAKNSSYDTHLYKL
;
A
#
# COMPACT_ATOMS: atom_id res chain seq x y z
N ARG A 1 -25.37 2.09 9.77
CA ARG A 1 -25.14 2.74 8.43
C ARG A 1 -23.95 2.15 7.62
N GLY A 2 -23.57 0.89 7.80
CA GLY A 2 -22.42 0.27 7.14
C GLY A 2 -22.72 -0.95 6.28
N LEU A 3 -23.97 -1.37 6.14
CA LEU A 3 -24.31 -2.67 5.53
C LEU A 3 -24.46 -2.62 3.99
N VAL A 4 -24.91 -1.52 3.41
CA VAL A 4 -25.20 -1.45 1.95
C VAL A 4 -23.91 -1.57 1.11
N GLY A 5 -22.82 -0.98 1.53
CA GLY A 5 -21.52 -1.10 0.84
C GLY A 5 -20.90 -2.49 0.98
N SER A 6 -21.09 -3.17 2.11
CA SER A 6 -20.57 -4.51 2.35
C SER A 6 -21.32 -5.59 1.56
N GLU A 7 -22.63 -5.51 1.43
CA GLU A 7 -23.43 -6.45 0.64
C GLU A 7 -23.08 -6.40 -0.86
N MET A 8 -22.87 -5.21 -1.39
CA MET A 8 -22.44 -5.03 -2.78
C MET A 8 -21.07 -5.65 -3.03
N CYS A 9 -20.11 -5.45 -2.12
CA CYS A 9 -18.79 -6.07 -2.19
C CYS A 9 -18.86 -7.59 -2.08
N ILE A 10 -19.73 -8.13 -1.24
CA ILE A 10 -19.93 -9.57 -1.09
C ILE A 10 -20.50 -10.16 -2.38
N ARG A 11 -21.55 -9.57 -2.94
CA ARG A 11 -22.16 -10.02 -4.19
C ARG A 11 -21.18 -10.01 -5.35
N ASP A 12 -20.43 -8.93 -5.56
CA ASP A 12 -19.47 -8.81 -6.64
C ASP A 12 -18.33 -9.82 -6.47
N ARG A 13 -17.86 -10.02 -5.25
CA ARG A 13 -16.83 -11.01 -4.95
C ARG A 13 -17.32 -12.43 -5.19
N THR A 14 -18.54 -12.74 -4.77
CA THR A 14 -19.18 -14.03 -4.99
C THR A 14 -19.33 -14.31 -6.50
N TYR A 15 -19.81 -13.34 -7.27
CA TYR A 15 -19.94 -13.47 -8.73
C TYR A 15 -18.58 -13.74 -9.40
N ILE A 16 -17.54 -13.01 -9.03
CA ILE A 16 -16.18 -13.21 -9.55
C ILE A 16 -15.64 -14.60 -9.18
N THR A 17 -15.85 -15.03 -7.94
CA THR A 17 -15.37 -16.34 -7.45
C THR A 17 -16.07 -17.48 -8.19
N ILE A 18 -17.39 -17.44 -8.30
CA ILE A 18 -18.18 -18.44 -9.02
C ILE A 18 -17.82 -18.43 -10.51
N GLY A 19 -17.66 -17.25 -11.13
CA GLY A 19 -17.25 -17.13 -12.51
C GLY A 19 -15.87 -17.74 -12.77
N THR A 20 -14.93 -17.56 -11.85
CA THR A 20 -13.58 -18.17 -11.94
C THR A 20 -13.66 -19.70 -11.82
N MET A 21 -14.48 -20.21 -10.92
CA MET A 21 -14.73 -21.65 -10.75
C MET A 21 -15.31 -22.28 -12.03
N PHE A 22 -16.35 -21.70 -12.59
CA PHE A 22 -16.95 -22.21 -13.84
C PHE A 22 -16.02 -22.08 -15.04
N LYS A 23 -15.19 -21.03 -15.07
CA LYS A 23 -14.15 -20.90 -16.11
C LYS A 23 -13.13 -22.03 -16.00
N ALA A 24 -12.70 -22.40 -14.81
CA ALA A 24 -11.80 -23.53 -14.59
C ALA A 24 -12.48 -24.86 -15.00
N ALA A 25 -13.76 -25.06 -14.63
CA ALA A 25 -14.51 -26.24 -15.05
C ALA A 25 -14.66 -26.36 -16.58
N LEU A 26 -14.87 -25.24 -17.27
CA LEU A 26 -14.93 -25.19 -18.74
C LEU A 26 -13.57 -25.55 -19.37
N ILE A 27 -12.46 -25.02 -18.83
CA ILE A 27 -11.10 -25.30 -19.34
C ILE A 27 -10.71 -26.78 -19.14
N ASN A 28 -11.25 -27.43 -18.11
CA ASN A 28 -11.00 -28.85 -17.82
C ASN A 28 -12.08 -29.77 -18.39
N ASP A 29 -12.88 -29.31 -19.37
CA ASP A 29 -13.94 -30.06 -20.04
C ASP A 29 -14.98 -30.70 -19.10
N MET A 30 -15.13 -30.16 -17.88
CA MET A 30 -16.11 -30.63 -16.90
C MET A 30 -17.52 -30.10 -17.19
N ILE A 31 -17.63 -29.01 -17.93
CA ILE A 31 -18.88 -28.42 -18.42
C ILE A 31 -18.73 -27.95 -19.86
N ILE A 32 -19.82 -28.02 -20.63
CA ILE A 32 -19.82 -27.67 -22.06
C ILE A 32 -20.00 -26.17 -22.28
N LYS A 33 -20.69 -25.50 -21.35
CA LYS A 33 -21.03 -24.08 -21.46
C LYS A 33 -20.85 -23.40 -20.10
N HIS A 34 -20.40 -22.13 -20.13
CA HIS A 34 -20.23 -21.34 -18.92
C HIS A 34 -21.60 -20.90 -18.36
N PRO A 35 -22.04 -21.34 -17.15
CA PRO A 35 -23.39 -21.07 -16.65
C PRO A 35 -23.72 -19.59 -16.43
N LEU A 36 -22.70 -18.75 -16.25
CA LEU A 36 -22.87 -17.29 -16.11
C LEU A 36 -22.76 -16.53 -17.44
N GLU A 37 -22.68 -17.23 -18.57
CA GLU A 37 -22.66 -16.58 -19.88
C GLU A 37 -24.02 -15.88 -20.12
N GLY A 38 -23.97 -14.58 -20.37
CA GLY A 38 -25.16 -13.76 -20.56
C GLY A 38 -25.82 -13.27 -19.26
N VAL A 39 -25.39 -13.72 -18.09
CA VAL A 39 -25.89 -13.22 -16.81
C VAL A 39 -25.35 -11.80 -16.58
N LYS A 40 -26.25 -10.82 -16.62
CA LYS A 40 -25.91 -9.42 -16.27
C LYS A 40 -26.16 -9.21 -14.80
N VAL A 41 -25.08 -8.97 -14.02
CA VAL A 41 -25.22 -8.48 -12.65
C VAL A 41 -25.47 -6.98 -12.74
N ASN A 42 -26.66 -6.53 -12.34
CA ASN A 42 -26.95 -5.10 -12.24
C ASN A 42 -26.01 -4.51 -11.19
N LYS A 43 -24.98 -3.79 -11.65
CA LYS A 43 -24.18 -2.92 -10.79
C LYS A 43 -24.95 -1.61 -10.66
N PRO A 44 -25.42 -1.25 -9.47
CA PRO A 44 -25.91 0.11 -9.30
C PRO A 44 -24.80 1.06 -9.74
N LEU A 45 -25.15 2.00 -10.59
CA LEU A 45 -24.23 3.08 -10.94
C LEU A 45 -23.80 3.74 -9.62
N ARG A 46 -22.50 3.76 -9.34
CA ARG A 46 -21.98 4.58 -8.26
C ARG A 46 -22.37 6.01 -8.59
N ALA A 47 -23.14 6.62 -7.70
CA ALA A 47 -23.37 8.04 -7.80
C ALA A 47 -22.01 8.77 -7.76
N PRO A 48 -21.83 9.85 -8.51
CA PRO A 48 -20.61 10.65 -8.42
C PRO A 48 -20.25 11.03 -6.98
N ASP A 49 -21.24 11.16 -6.12
CA ASP A 49 -21.10 11.52 -4.69
C ASP A 49 -20.58 10.36 -3.80
N ASP A 50 -20.44 9.15 -4.34
CA ASP A 50 -19.87 8.01 -3.60
C ASP A 50 -18.32 8.05 -3.54
N ILE A 51 -17.69 9.01 -4.19
CA ILE A 51 -16.23 9.20 -4.13
C ILE A 51 -15.94 10.21 -3.02
N HIS A 52 -15.62 9.69 -1.84
CA HIS A 52 -15.17 10.51 -0.73
C HIS A 52 -13.68 10.82 -0.86
N PHE A 53 -13.35 12.09 -0.91
CA PHE A 53 -11.98 12.61 -0.82
C PHE A 53 -11.95 13.72 0.24
N LEU A 54 -10.82 13.85 0.89
CA LEU A 54 -10.64 14.90 1.88
C LEU A 54 -10.51 16.27 1.17
N THR A 55 -11.37 17.22 1.53
CA THR A 55 -11.19 18.63 1.14
C THR A 55 -9.92 19.20 1.80
N ILE A 56 -9.47 20.36 1.34
CA ILE A 56 -8.29 21.03 1.90
C ILE A 56 -8.47 21.32 3.39
N ASP A 57 -9.67 21.77 3.77
CA ASP A 57 -10.00 22.06 5.17
C ASP A 57 -10.02 20.80 6.03
N GLU A 58 -10.55 19.69 5.51
CA GLU A 58 -10.53 18.41 6.19
C GLU A 58 -9.12 17.84 6.32
N GLN A 59 -8.27 18.00 5.29
CA GLN A 59 -6.86 17.62 5.37
C GLN A 59 -6.12 18.43 6.43
N THR A 60 -6.39 19.73 6.51
CA THR A 60 -5.79 20.61 7.52
C THR A 60 -6.17 20.17 8.92
N LYS A 61 -7.47 19.99 9.18
CA LYS A 61 -7.97 19.49 10.47
C LYS A 61 -7.41 18.12 10.82
N PHE A 62 -7.36 17.22 9.85
CA PHE A 62 -6.77 15.90 10.04
C PHE A 62 -5.30 15.99 10.47
N LEU A 63 -4.50 16.82 9.78
CA LEU A 63 -3.09 16.98 10.10
C LEU A 63 -2.87 17.64 11.47
N GLU A 64 -3.73 18.60 11.87
CA GLU A 64 -3.69 19.20 13.22
C GLU A 64 -3.89 18.15 14.32
N VAL A 65 -4.87 17.26 14.15
CA VAL A 65 -5.11 16.16 15.10
C VAL A 65 -3.97 15.15 15.05
N ALA A 66 -3.52 14.80 13.84
CA ALA A 66 -2.48 13.82 13.61
C ALA A 66 -1.10 14.23 14.14
N GLN A 67 -0.83 15.53 14.38
CA GLN A 67 0.44 16.02 14.97
C GLN A 67 0.80 15.31 16.28
N ARG A 68 -0.19 14.87 17.04
CA ARG A 68 0.00 14.13 18.30
C ARG A 68 0.32 12.66 18.09
N SER A 69 0.20 12.16 16.88
CA SER A 69 0.46 10.77 16.53
C SER A 69 1.93 10.55 16.19
N HIS A 70 2.48 9.43 16.63
CA HIS A 70 3.81 8.99 16.18
C HIS A 70 3.88 8.67 14.68
N ASN A 71 2.73 8.53 14.00
CA ASN A 71 2.63 8.32 12.57
C ASN A 71 2.39 9.63 11.77
N TYR A 72 2.51 10.79 12.41
CA TYR A 72 2.26 12.09 11.76
C TYR A 72 3.03 12.25 10.44
N ARG A 73 4.32 11.97 10.44
CA ARG A 73 5.18 12.10 9.27
C ARG A 73 4.77 11.19 8.12
N GLN A 74 4.32 9.98 8.45
CA GLN A 74 3.81 9.02 7.48
C GLN A 74 2.51 9.52 6.85
N TYR A 75 1.59 10.10 7.65
CA TYR A 75 0.34 10.67 7.13
C TYR A 75 0.60 11.88 6.24
N VAL A 76 1.51 12.77 6.63
CA VAL A 76 1.92 13.89 5.77
C VAL A 76 2.46 13.37 4.44
N LEU A 77 3.39 12.41 4.46
CA LEU A 77 3.97 11.86 3.24
C LEU A 77 2.92 11.20 2.35
N LEU A 78 1.97 10.45 2.92
CA LEU A 78 0.89 9.81 2.17
C LEU A 78 -0.01 10.84 1.48
N LEU A 79 -0.39 11.92 2.17
CA LEU A 79 -1.22 12.99 1.60
C LEU A 79 -0.49 13.74 0.47
N GLU A 80 0.77 14.08 0.68
CA GLU A 80 1.56 14.87 -0.28
C GLU A 80 1.97 14.08 -1.53
N THR A 81 2.10 12.75 -1.43
CA THR A 81 2.66 11.92 -2.51
C THR A 81 1.67 10.94 -3.13
N GLY A 82 0.55 10.69 -2.49
CA GLY A 82 -0.39 9.65 -2.92
C GLY A 82 0.19 8.23 -2.93
N LEU A 83 1.16 7.96 -2.09
CA LEU A 83 1.71 6.61 -1.91
C LEU A 83 0.64 5.67 -1.34
N ARG A 84 0.66 4.42 -1.78
CA ARG A 84 -0.07 3.36 -1.07
C ARG A 84 0.68 2.99 0.21
N THR A 85 -0.05 2.56 1.24
CA THR A 85 0.56 2.16 2.53
C THR A 85 1.72 1.16 2.34
N ALA A 86 1.56 0.14 1.48
CA ALA A 86 2.62 -0.83 1.21
C ALA A 86 3.83 -0.23 0.45
N GLU A 87 3.63 0.80 -0.36
CA GLU A 87 4.72 1.54 -1.02
C GLU A 87 5.48 2.38 0.00
N MET A 88 4.78 3.03 0.92
CA MET A 88 5.38 3.82 1.99
C MET A 88 6.17 2.93 2.98
N ILE A 89 5.61 1.80 3.40
CA ILE A 89 6.29 0.86 4.29
C ILE A 89 7.56 0.30 3.63
N GLY A 90 7.51 0.04 2.33
CA GLY A 90 8.64 -0.46 1.55
C GLY A 90 9.61 0.61 1.07
N LEU A 91 9.44 1.86 1.50
CA LEU A 91 10.31 2.96 1.10
C LEU A 91 11.68 2.85 1.75
N THR A 92 12.70 2.91 0.93
CA THR A 92 14.11 2.86 1.34
C THR A 92 14.81 4.17 0.98
N TRP A 93 15.87 4.52 1.67
CA TRP A 93 16.56 5.79 1.45
C TRP A 93 17.15 5.93 0.05
N ASP A 94 17.51 4.83 -0.62
CA ASP A 94 17.97 4.81 -2.01
C ASP A 94 16.88 5.20 -3.04
N SER A 95 15.62 5.27 -2.60
CA SER A 95 14.49 5.68 -3.43
C SER A 95 14.36 7.22 -3.57
N ILE A 96 15.15 7.99 -2.80
CA ILE A 96 15.05 9.44 -2.71
C ILE A 96 16.22 10.10 -3.45
N ASP A 97 15.92 10.84 -4.51
CA ASP A 97 16.87 11.75 -5.17
C ASP A 97 16.76 13.14 -4.51
N TRP A 98 17.59 13.35 -3.51
CA TRP A 98 17.64 14.61 -2.74
C TRP A 98 17.96 15.82 -3.62
N LYS A 99 18.87 15.65 -4.59
CA LYS A 99 19.30 16.75 -5.47
C LYS A 99 18.18 17.21 -6.39
N ARG A 100 17.39 16.27 -6.92
CA ARG A 100 16.27 16.58 -7.82
C ARG A 100 14.94 16.66 -7.11
N ARG A 101 14.91 16.46 -5.79
CA ARG A 101 13.69 16.39 -4.96
C ARG A 101 12.65 15.43 -5.57
N ARG A 102 13.04 14.20 -5.79
CA ARG A 102 12.19 13.16 -6.39
C ARG A 102 12.19 11.88 -5.59
N LEU A 103 11.06 11.23 -5.59
CA LEU A 103 10.83 9.95 -4.95
C LEU A 103 10.50 8.90 -6.01
N THR A 104 11.25 7.80 -6.07
CA THR A 104 11.02 6.70 -7.02
C THR A 104 10.36 5.52 -6.31
N ILE A 105 9.18 5.11 -6.79
CA ILE A 105 8.43 3.97 -6.27
C ILE A 105 8.75 2.75 -7.12
N SER A 106 9.50 1.80 -6.56
CA SER A 106 9.91 0.56 -7.22
C SER A 106 9.71 -0.69 -6.37
N LYS A 107 9.35 -0.52 -5.10
CA LYS A 107 9.25 -1.59 -4.11
C LYS A 107 7.95 -1.44 -3.31
N THR A 108 7.43 -2.56 -2.83
CA THR A 108 6.31 -2.60 -1.88
C THR A 108 6.64 -3.59 -0.77
N LEU A 109 6.20 -3.31 0.44
CA LEU A 109 6.36 -4.17 1.59
C LEU A 109 5.04 -4.23 2.37
N GLU A 110 4.55 -5.42 2.65
CA GLU A 110 3.33 -5.63 3.42
C GLU A 110 3.48 -6.82 4.38
N TYR A 111 2.84 -6.72 5.53
CA TYR A 111 2.79 -7.83 6.48
C TYR A 111 1.53 -8.66 6.24
N ARG A 112 1.71 -9.97 6.06
CA ARG A 112 0.62 -10.94 5.89
C ARG A 112 0.28 -11.57 7.22
N HIS A 113 -0.81 -11.11 7.83
CA HIS A 113 -1.27 -11.60 9.14
C HIS A 113 -1.63 -13.09 9.12
N GLU A 114 -2.11 -13.59 7.98
CA GLU A 114 -2.50 -15.00 7.80
C GLU A 114 -1.34 -15.97 8.06
N ASN A 115 -0.14 -15.59 7.63
CA ASN A 115 1.06 -16.44 7.69
C ASN A 115 2.13 -15.87 8.62
N GLY A 116 1.91 -14.70 9.21
CA GLY A 116 2.88 -14.04 10.08
C GLY A 116 4.17 -13.60 9.39
N VAL A 117 4.14 -13.37 8.06
CA VAL A 117 5.34 -13.09 7.26
C VAL A 117 5.26 -11.75 6.53
N TRP A 118 6.43 -11.15 6.32
CA TRP A 118 6.60 -10.02 5.42
C TRP A 118 6.62 -10.48 3.97
N ARG A 119 5.94 -9.75 3.11
CA ARG A 119 5.93 -9.95 1.68
C ARG A 119 6.41 -8.68 1.00
N ALA A 120 7.49 -8.80 0.24
CA ALA A 120 8.00 -7.74 -0.61
C ALA A 120 7.76 -8.06 -2.09
N GLY A 121 7.82 -7.05 -2.90
CA GLY A 121 7.75 -7.22 -4.35
C GLY A 121 7.79 -5.89 -5.11
N PRO A 122 7.84 -5.99 -6.42
CA PRO A 122 7.64 -4.82 -7.27
C PRO A 122 6.18 -4.34 -7.20
N PRO A 123 5.91 -3.10 -7.57
CA PRO A 123 4.55 -2.59 -7.70
C PRO A 123 3.70 -3.46 -8.64
N LYS A 124 2.39 -3.53 -8.36
CA LYS A 124 1.44 -4.45 -9.01
C LYS A 124 1.39 -4.34 -10.54
N THR A 125 1.59 -3.14 -11.08
CA THR A 125 1.48 -2.85 -12.53
C THR A 125 2.67 -2.03 -13.01
N LYS A 126 2.92 -1.99 -14.33
CA LYS A 126 3.94 -1.10 -14.92
C LYS A 126 3.71 0.37 -14.56
N ALA A 127 2.47 0.83 -14.59
CA ALA A 127 2.10 2.22 -14.25
C ALA A 127 2.30 2.56 -12.77
N SER A 128 2.46 1.55 -11.91
CA SER A 128 2.76 1.77 -10.49
C SER A 128 4.23 2.07 -10.23
N TYR A 129 5.12 1.76 -11.20
CA TYR A 129 6.50 2.27 -11.18
C TYR A 129 6.45 3.73 -11.62
N ARG A 130 6.76 4.61 -10.70
CA ARG A 130 6.68 6.03 -10.96
C ARG A 130 7.70 6.80 -10.15
N THR A 131 8.08 7.95 -10.66
CA THR A 131 8.88 8.95 -9.93
C THR A 131 7.99 10.16 -9.68
N ILE A 132 7.88 10.58 -8.44
CA ILE A 132 7.03 11.68 -7.98
C ILE A 132 7.95 12.83 -7.57
N PRO A 133 7.65 14.08 -7.97
CA PRO A 133 8.30 15.25 -7.38
C PRO A 133 7.87 15.35 -5.90
N LEU A 134 8.79 15.72 -5.03
CA LEU A 134 8.50 15.99 -3.63
C LEU A 134 8.05 17.45 -3.47
N THR A 135 6.95 17.65 -2.78
CA THR A 135 6.56 18.96 -2.27
C THR A 135 7.51 19.40 -1.17
N ASP A 136 7.58 20.68 -0.85
CA ASP A 136 8.44 21.17 0.23
C ASP A 136 8.11 20.46 1.55
N ARG A 137 6.82 20.30 1.87
CA ARG A 137 6.38 19.60 3.08
C ARG A 137 6.80 18.12 3.12
N ALA A 138 6.69 17.41 2.00
CA ALA A 138 7.15 16.03 1.90
C ALA A 138 8.67 15.91 2.04
N TYR A 139 9.39 16.86 1.44
CA TYR A 139 10.84 16.94 1.55
C TYR A 139 11.30 17.19 2.99
N ASP A 140 10.71 18.18 3.67
CA ASP A 140 11.04 18.53 5.06
C ASP A 140 10.80 17.35 6.01
N VAL A 141 9.70 16.61 5.80
CA VAL A 141 9.39 15.38 6.56
C VAL A 141 10.46 14.32 6.37
N LEU A 142 10.88 14.09 5.13
CA LEU A 142 11.93 13.10 4.82
C LEU A 142 13.29 13.54 5.35
N GLU A 143 13.62 14.83 5.25
CA GLU A 143 14.86 15.40 5.80
C GLU A 143 14.91 15.25 7.33
N ALA A 144 13.80 15.55 8.03
CA ALA A 144 13.70 15.33 9.46
C ALA A 144 13.85 13.86 9.87
N CYS A 145 13.26 12.93 9.09
CA CYS A 145 13.46 11.50 9.31
C CYS A 145 14.92 11.06 9.07
N TYR A 146 15.56 11.63 8.06
CA TYR A 146 16.96 11.35 7.77
C TYR A 146 17.89 11.86 8.88
N ALA A 147 17.66 13.07 9.37
CA ALA A 147 18.41 13.63 10.48
C ALA A 147 18.26 12.77 11.76
N GLU A 148 17.05 12.29 12.06
CA GLU A 148 16.86 11.36 13.19
C GLU A 148 17.58 10.03 13.00
N ARG A 149 17.60 9.48 11.77
CA ARG A 149 18.36 8.29 11.45
C ARG A 149 19.85 8.47 11.75
N GLU A 150 20.43 9.61 11.36
CA GLU A 150 21.84 9.92 11.62
C GLU A 150 22.17 10.05 13.11
N ILE A 151 21.24 10.56 13.91
CA ILE A 151 21.39 10.63 15.37
C ILE A 151 21.31 9.24 16.00
N ARG A 152 20.47 8.36 15.44
CA ARG A 152 20.19 7.01 15.96
C ARG A 152 21.04 5.92 15.31
N LYS A 153 22.29 6.20 14.94
CA LYS A 153 23.21 5.28 14.27
C LYS A 153 23.37 3.89 14.91
N GLU A 154 23.08 3.78 16.21
CA GLU A 154 23.13 2.53 16.97
C GLU A 154 21.85 1.67 16.85
N ALA A 155 20.80 2.19 16.20
CA ALA A 155 19.59 1.41 16.00
C ALA A 155 19.86 0.21 15.06
N PRO A 156 19.32 -0.98 15.34
CA PRO A 156 19.53 -2.13 14.50
C PRO A 156 18.95 -1.87 13.11
N LEU A 157 19.80 -2.03 12.09
CA LEU A 157 19.38 -1.99 10.70
C LEU A 157 18.86 -3.37 10.31
N LEU A 158 17.55 -3.48 10.12
CA LEU A 158 16.98 -4.73 9.64
C LEU A 158 17.24 -4.89 8.14
N GLU A 159 17.91 -5.97 7.79
CA GLU A 159 18.00 -6.42 6.40
C GLU A 159 17.10 -7.65 6.23
N MET A 160 16.16 -7.55 5.30
CA MET A 160 15.27 -8.65 4.94
C MET A 160 15.54 -9.06 3.50
N VAL A 161 15.78 -10.36 3.29
CA VAL A 161 15.83 -10.94 1.94
C VAL A 161 14.52 -11.67 1.70
N LEU A 162 13.69 -11.10 0.84
CA LEU A 162 12.33 -11.57 0.63
C LEU A 162 12.16 -12.10 -0.80
N PRO A 163 11.75 -13.36 -0.96
CA PRO A 163 11.48 -13.91 -2.27
C PRO A 163 10.20 -13.33 -2.86
N TYR A 164 10.22 -13.04 -4.15
CA TYR A 164 9.04 -12.66 -4.91
C TYR A 164 9.03 -13.27 -6.29
N MET A 165 7.85 -13.50 -6.84
CA MET A 165 7.70 -13.94 -8.22
C MET A 165 7.70 -12.73 -9.15
N ASP A 166 8.71 -12.63 -9.99
CA ASP A 166 8.75 -11.63 -11.05
C ASP A 166 7.72 -11.99 -12.13
N ARG A 167 6.66 -11.20 -12.21
CA ARG A 167 5.54 -11.45 -13.13
C ARG A 167 5.91 -11.34 -14.60
N ARG A 168 7.03 -10.73 -14.94
CA ARG A 168 7.46 -10.57 -16.33
C ARG A 168 8.21 -11.79 -16.84
N SER A 169 9.09 -12.32 -15.99
CA SER A 169 9.95 -13.44 -16.33
C SER A 169 9.42 -14.79 -15.84
N GLY A 170 8.42 -14.80 -14.94
CA GLY A 170 7.96 -16.00 -14.26
C GLY A 170 9.01 -16.62 -13.31
N VAL A 171 10.10 -15.92 -13.06
CA VAL A 171 11.21 -16.43 -12.25
C VAL A 171 11.10 -15.90 -10.83
N GLN A 172 11.36 -16.75 -9.87
CA GLN A 172 11.51 -16.33 -8.47
C GLN A 172 12.82 -15.56 -8.30
N LYS A 173 12.70 -14.37 -7.73
CA LYS A 173 13.82 -13.48 -7.41
C LYS A 173 13.79 -13.11 -5.94
N ASN A 174 14.92 -12.67 -5.42
CA ASN A 174 15.01 -12.13 -4.07
C ASN A 174 15.08 -10.60 -4.13
N LEU A 175 14.31 -9.95 -3.27
CA LEU A 175 14.37 -8.52 -3.04
C LEU A 175 15.00 -8.26 -1.67
N VAL A 176 16.13 -7.56 -1.68
CA VAL A 176 16.77 -7.12 -0.44
C VAL A 176 16.12 -5.81 -0.01
N MET A 177 15.50 -5.84 1.16
CA MET A 177 14.91 -4.67 1.82
C MET A 177 15.81 -4.29 2.98
N ARG A 178 16.52 -3.23 2.84
CA ARG A 178 17.40 -2.67 3.87
C ARG A 178 17.24 -1.16 3.91
N ASP A 179 17.57 -0.59 5.04
CA ASP A 179 17.63 0.86 5.19
C ASP A 179 16.28 1.54 4.88
N LEU A 180 15.22 1.03 5.49
CA LEU A 180 13.86 1.55 5.35
C LEU A 180 13.73 2.95 5.97
N VAL A 181 12.91 3.80 5.37
CA VAL A 181 12.66 5.17 5.85
C VAL A 181 11.87 5.16 7.16
N PHE A 182 10.83 4.33 7.25
CA PHE A 182 9.96 4.27 8.41
C PHE A 182 10.08 2.94 9.14
N VAL A 183 10.77 2.97 10.25
CA VAL A 183 10.99 1.81 11.12
C VAL A 183 10.70 2.15 12.58
N ASN A 184 10.41 1.12 13.35
CA ASN A 184 10.47 1.23 14.79
C ASN A 184 11.95 1.37 15.18
N TRP A 185 12.34 2.50 15.74
CA TRP A 185 13.72 2.81 16.06
C TRP A 185 14.35 1.85 17.10
N ARG A 186 13.52 1.14 17.90
CA ARG A 186 14.01 0.18 18.91
C ARG A 186 14.33 -1.18 18.29
N THR A 187 13.54 -1.62 17.29
CA THR A 187 13.65 -2.96 16.71
C THR A 187 14.23 -2.95 15.30
N GLY A 188 14.27 -1.80 14.64
CA GLY A 188 14.60 -1.69 13.22
C GLY A 188 13.52 -2.22 12.27
N GLU A 189 12.42 -2.78 12.81
CA GLU A 189 11.34 -3.37 12.01
C GLU A 189 10.39 -2.32 11.48
N PRO A 190 9.85 -2.49 10.26
CA PRO A 190 8.80 -1.64 9.75
C PRO A 190 7.50 -1.84 10.52
N ALA A 191 6.67 -0.80 10.57
CA ALA A 191 5.33 -0.91 11.13
C ALA A 191 4.43 -1.73 10.21
N LYS A 192 3.57 -2.57 10.79
CA LYS A 192 2.61 -3.38 10.03
C LYS A 192 1.51 -2.50 9.43
N ASN A 193 0.98 -2.88 8.27
CA ASN A 193 -0.10 -2.16 7.59
C ASN A 193 -1.28 -1.84 8.52
N SER A 194 -1.74 -2.85 9.26
CA SER A 194 -2.85 -2.72 10.21
C SER A 194 -2.61 -1.73 11.35
N SER A 195 -1.35 -1.43 11.66
CA SER A 195 -1.02 -0.44 12.69
C SER A 195 -1.43 0.97 12.26
N TYR A 196 -1.25 1.32 10.99
CA TYR A 196 -1.67 2.61 10.45
C TYR A 196 -3.18 2.77 10.48
N ASP A 197 -3.92 1.73 10.03
CA ASP A 197 -5.39 1.74 10.04
C ASP A 197 -5.92 1.87 11.48
N THR A 198 -5.38 1.08 12.41
CA THR A 198 -5.80 1.13 13.82
C THR A 198 -5.54 2.49 14.46
N HIS A 199 -4.44 3.14 14.13
CA HIS A 199 -4.15 4.48 14.64
C HIS A 199 -5.02 5.56 13.99
N LEU A 200 -5.33 5.41 12.71
CA LEU A 200 -6.23 6.34 12.00
C LEU A 200 -7.63 6.38 12.61
N TYR A 201 -8.16 5.22 13.04
CA TYR A 201 -9.48 5.14 13.72
C TYR A 201 -9.48 5.72 15.14
N LYS A 202 -8.33 6.01 15.72
CA LYS A 202 -8.19 6.58 17.07
C LYS A 202 -7.93 8.08 17.06
N LEU A 203 -7.67 8.67 15.91
CA LEU A 203 -7.51 10.11 15.70
C LEU A 203 -8.88 10.77 15.58
#